data_d49f98dcae85710c7c63cd9c22334142
#
_entry.id   d49f98dcae85710c7c63cd9c22334142
#
_cell.length_a   1.000
_cell.length_b   1.000
_cell.length_c   1.000
_cell.angle_alpha   90.00
_cell.angle_beta   90.00
_cell.angle_gamma   90.00
#
_symmetry.space_group_name_H-M   'P 1'
#
loop_
_entity.id
_entity.type
_entity.pdbx_description
1 polymer ?
#
loop_
_entity_poly.entity_id
_entity_poly.type
_entity_poly.pdbx_seq_one_letter_code
_entity_poly.pdbx_strand_id
1 'polypeptide(L)'
;MNTEAAEPAPILCVVGARPNYMKMAPIIRAFAAHDPALRSLLVHTGQHYDSAMNDRLFADLDLPAPEVNLGVGSASHAVQTAEVMRRFEPVIDRYGARAVLVVGDVNSTLACALVAAKRQIPVIHVEAGLRSYDRRMPEEINRVLTDQLADVLYTTERSAHGNLAREGIDPARAVFVGNVMIDSLLASLPRAVSAEALLRDAGLDPQVLAAGYGVVTLHRPSNVDHPEVLGPLLEALRQIAHRLPLVLALHPRTRGNLERFGLLGRLDAPGMIVLPPQGYLEMLGLMSRAVMVLTDSGGIQEETTALGVPCLTLRENTERPITVEQGTNTLVGIDPQVLLAGVDDILRHGGKRGRVPELWDGRAAQRIAAHLARWLDHFERAR
;
A
#
# COMPACT_ATOMS: atom_id res chain seq x y z
N MET A 1 33.10 5.02 37.28
CA MET A 1 33.01 5.20 35.84
C MET A 1 31.71 4.54 35.39
N ASN A 2 30.66 5.36 35.18
CA ASN A 2 29.44 4.84 34.59
C ASN A 2 29.75 4.49 33.10
N THR A 3 29.84 3.24 32.79
CA THR A 3 29.73 2.79 31.41
C THR A 3 28.29 3.01 31.00
N GLU A 4 27.99 4.15 30.37
CA GLU A 4 26.77 4.26 29.57
C GLU A 4 26.79 3.07 28.62
N ALA A 5 25.84 2.16 28.75
CA ALA A 5 25.68 1.09 27.81
C ALA A 5 25.50 1.73 26.42
N ALA A 6 26.41 1.42 25.49
CA ALA A 6 26.33 1.95 24.14
C ALA A 6 24.95 1.61 23.56
N GLU A 7 24.27 2.61 23.01
CA GLU A 7 22.97 2.37 22.36
C GLU A 7 23.11 1.25 21.31
N PRO A 8 22.14 0.32 21.25
CA PRO A 8 22.21 -0.75 20.27
C PRO A 8 22.22 -0.21 18.85
N ALA A 9 22.98 -0.85 17.99
CA ALA A 9 23.02 -0.50 16.57
C ALA A 9 21.60 -0.53 15.96
N PRO A 10 21.24 0.45 15.12
CA PRO A 10 19.85 0.60 14.66
C PRO A 10 19.47 -0.40 13.56
N ILE A 11 18.16 -0.65 13.47
CA ILE A 11 17.53 -1.25 12.29
C ILE A 11 17.19 -0.11 11.35
N LEU A 12 17.74 -0.12 10.13
CA LEU A 12 17.38 0.87 9.11
C LEU A 12 16.05 0.48 8.47
N CYS A 13 15.01 1.25 8.75
CA CYS A 13 13.66 1.08 8.22
C CYS A 13 13.50 1.92 6.96
N VAL A 14 13.39 1.27 5.79
CA VAL A 14 13.44 1.96 4.49
C VAL A 14 12.03 2.19 3.94
N VAL A 15 11.79 3.44 3.49
CA VAL A 15 10.58 3.82 2.77
C VAL A 15 10.93 4.61 1.51
N GLY A 16 10.17 4.42 0.43
CA GLY A 16 10.43 5.09 -0.85
C GLY A 16 9.20 5.66 -1.53
N ALA A 17 8.05 5.05 -1.31
CA ALA A 17 6.79 5.42 -1.92
C ALA A 17 5.66 5.42 -0.89
N ARG A 18 4.56 6.11 -1.19
CA ARG A 18 3.41 6.26 -0.28
C ARG A 18 2.91 4.94 0.36
N PRO A 19 2.75 3.83 -0.38
CA PRO A 19 2.33 2.57 0.23
C PRO A 19 3.31 2.04 1.30
N ASN A 20 4.59 2.40 1.20
CA ASN A 20 5.58 1.96 2.21
C ASN A 20 5.36 2.65 3.55
N TYR A 21 4.91 3.91 3.58
CA TYR A 21 4.67 4.65 4.84
C TYR A 21 3.59 3.98 5.67
N MET A 22 2.48 3.59 5.02
CA MET A 22 1.37 2.91 5.68
C MET A 22 1.79 1.56 6.27
N LYS A 23 2.73 0.86 5.64
CA LYS A 23 3.27 -0.41 6.13
C LYS A 23 4.30 -0.21 7.25
N MET A 24 5.11 0.84 7.14
CA MET A 24 6.20 1.11 8.07
C MET A 24 5.73 1.72 9.39
N ALA A 25 4.69 2.56 9.37
CA ALA A 25 4.21 3.26 10.55
C ALA A 25 3.87 2.34 11.73
N PRO A 26 3.06 1.28 11.58
CA PRO A 26 2.77 0.37 12.68
C PRO A 26 4.00 -0.40 13.16
N ILE A 27 4.96 -0.70 12.27
CA ILE A 27 6.19 -1.42 12.62
C ILE A 27 7.06 -0.57 13.52
N ILE A 28 7.31 0.69 13.17
CA ILE A 28 8.11 1.62 14.00
C ILE A 28 7.45 1.81 15.37
N ARG A 29 6.12 2.00 15.42
CA ARG A 29 5.39 2.08 16.70
C ARG A 29 5.53 0.82 17.54
N ALA A 30 5.43 -0.36 16.92
CA ALA A 30 5.57 -1.64 17.60
C ALA A 30 7.00 -1.84 18.13
N PHE A 31 8.03 -1.43 17.38
CA PHE A 31 9.42 -1.48 17.83
C PHE A 31 9.65 -0.59 19.04
N ALA A 32 9.16 0.66 18.99
CA ALA A 32 9.29 1.61 20.12
C ALA A 32 8.56 1.13 21.39
N ALA A 33 7.45 0.36 21.23
CA ALA A 33 6.66 -0.14 22.34
C ALA A 33 7.15 -1.48 22.91
N HIS A 34 7.94 -2.25 22.15
CA HIS A 34 8.28 -3.63 22.49
C HIS A 34 9.57 -3.75 23.28
N ASP A 35 10.68 -3.23 22.74
CA ASP A 35 12.02 -3.42 23.33
C ASP A 35 12.96 -2.30 22.86
N PRO A 36 13.71 -1.65 23.78
CA PRO A 36 14.74 -0.68 23.40
C PRO A 36 15.79 -1.23 22.44
N ALA A 37 16.02 -2.56 22.44
CA ALA A 37 16.94 -3.23 21.51
C ALA A 37 16.46 -3.17 20.04
N LEU A 38 15.18 -2.89 19.77
CA LEU A 38 14.65 -2.68 18.43
C LEU A 38 14.71 -1.20 17.99
N ARG A 39 15.77 -0.51 18.36
CA ARG A 39 16.00 0.86 17.89
C ARG A 39 15.90 0.93 16.36
N SER A 40 14.99 1.75 15.84
CA SER A 40 14.78 1.95 14.41
C SER A 40 15.20 3.33 13.98
N LEU A 41 15.76 3.44 12.77
CA LEU A 41 16.03 4.69 12.06
C LEU A 41 15.25 4.69 10.74
N LEU A 42 14.44 5.71 10.50
CA LEU A 42 13.67 5.83 9.27
C LEU A 42 14.53 6.45 8.18
N VAL A 43 14.69 5.71 7.07
CA VAL A 43 15.41 6.16 5.87
C VAL A 43 14.41 6.35 4.73
N HIS A 44 14.26 7.59 4.29
CA HIS A 44 13.44 7.95 3.13
C HIS A 44 14.32 8.03 1.87
N THR A 45 14.00 7.25 0.84
CA THR A 45 14.83 7.26 -0.39
C THR A 45 14.55 8.45 -1.30
N GLY A 46 13.40 9.09 -1.17
CA GLY A 46 13.00 10.20 -2.04
C GLY A 46 12.49 9.76 -3.40
N GLN A 47 12.03 8.51 -3.54
CA GLN A 47 11.53 7.98 -4.82
C GLN A 47 10.33 8.77 -5.35
N HIS A 48 9.43 9.28 -4.48
CA HIS A 48 8.31 10.15 -4.84
C HIS A 48 8.52 11.54 -4.22
N TYR A 49 8.47 12.58 -5.05
CA TYR A 49 8.91 13.93 -4.68
C TYR A 49 7.74 14.93 -4.58
N ASP A 50 6.72 14.61 -3.81
CA ASP A 50 5.70 15.60 -3.44
C ASP A 50 5.77 15.85 -1.93
N SER A 51 6.50 16.91 -1.54
CA SER A 51 6.77 17.21 -0.13
C SER A 51 5.48 17.45 0.66
N ALA A 52 4.56 18.26 0.15
CA ALA A 52 3.33 18.61 0.87
C ALA A 52 2.41 17.39 1.09
N MET A 53 2.31 16.50 0.10
CA MET A 53 1.55 15.26 0.22
C MET A 53 2.21 14.24 1.14
N ASN A 54 3.55 14.18 1.16
CA ASN A 54 4.30 13.30 2.05
C ASN A 54 4.18 13.78 3.50
N ASP A 55 4.38 15.07 3.78
CA ASP A 55 4.30 15.64 5.12
C ASP A 55 2.92 15.39 5.75
N ARG A 56 1.85 15.54 4.97
CA ARG A 56 0.50 15.21 5.42
C ARG A 56 0.34 13.73 5.75
N LEU A 57 0.82 12.84 4.88
CA LEU A 57 0.72 11.40 5.12
C LEU A 57 1.55 10.94 6.33
N PHE A 58 2.73 11.55 6.55
CA PHE A 58 3.51 11.33 7.78
C PHE A 58 2.73 11.73 9.02
N ALA A 59 2.06 12.90 9.00
CA ALA A 59 1.20 13.36 10.10
C ALA A 59 -0.03 12.45 10.30
N ASP A 60 -0.70 12.05 9.21
CA ASP A 60 -1.86 11.15 9.26
C ASP A 60 -1.52 9.78 9.87
N LEU A 61 -0.30 9.29 9.65
CA LEU A 61 0.18 7.98 10.11
C LEU A 61 0.96 8.04 11.42
N ASP A 62 1.17 9.21 12.01
CA ASP A 62 2.04 9.42 13.17
C ASP A 62 3.47 8.86 12.96
N LEU A 63 3.99 8.98 11.74
CA LEU A 63 5.35 8.59 11.41
C LEU A 63 6.33 9.68 11.89
N PRO A 64 7.48 9.30 12.49
CA PRO A 64 8.52 10.26 12.81
C PRO A 64 9.12 10.85 11.52
N ALA A 65 9.68 12.05 11.61
CA ALA A 65 10.48 12.58 10.51
C ALA A 65 11.64 11.61 10.19
N PRO A 66 11.96 11.39 8.90
CA PRO A 66 13.06 10.51 8.55
C PRO A 66 14.40 11.11 8.98
N GLU A 67 15.24 10.32 9.64
CA GLU A 67 16.60 10.72 10.02
C GLU A 67 17.51 10.90 8.80
N VAL A 68 17.19 10.20 7.72
CA VAL A 68 17.91 10.31 6.45
C VAL A 68 16.93 10.41 5.29
N ASN A 69 17.17 11.40 4.42
CA ASN A 69 16.50 11.49 3.13
C ASN A 69 17.54 11.43 2.02
N LEU A 70 17.45 10.40 1.17
CA LEU A 70 18.41 10.21 0.06
C LEU A 70 18.15 11.16 -1.11
N GLY A 71 16.93 11.71 -1.26
CA GLY A 71 16.61 12.71 -2.28
C GLY A 71 16.80 12.21 -3.72
N VAL A 72 16.43 10.95 -4.03
CA VAL A 72 16.72 10.34 -5.34
C VAL A 72 15.82 10.91 -6.45
N GLY A 73 14.53 11.15 -6.16
CA GLY A 73 13.58 11.66 -7.15
C GLY A 73 13.11 10.62 -8.18
N SER A 74 12.33 11.10 -9.16
CA SER A 74 11.80 10.27 -10.25
C SER A 74 12.82 10.15 -11.39
N ALA A 75 13.01 8.91 -11.89
CA ALA A 75 13.88 8.60 -13.02
C ALA A 75 13.41 7.29 -13.67
N SER A 76 14.13 6.77 -14.68
CA SER A 76 13.90 5.41 -15.16
C SER A 76 14.19 4.40 -14.04
N HIS A 77 13.57 3.21 -14.10
CA HIS A 77 13.77 2.18 -13.08
C HIS A 77 15.25 1.88 -12.82
N ALA A 78 16.04 1.76 -13.87
CA ALA A 78 17.49 1.49 -13.75
C ALA A 78 18.24 2.63 -13.03
N VAL A 79 18.04 3.87 -13.47
CA VAL A 79 18.71 5.05 -12.89
C VAL A 79 18.27 5.24 -11.44
N GLN A 80 16.97 5.14 -11.15
CA GLN A 80 16.44 5.30 -9.81
C GLN A 80 16.99 4.23 -8.86
N THR A 81 16.99 2.95 -9.27
CA THR A 81 17.56 1.85 -8.48
C THR A 81 19.05 2.06 -8.20
N ALA A 82 19.82 2.44 -9.22
CA ALA A 82 21.25 2.72 -9.07
C ALA A 82 21.54 3.89 -8.11
N GLU A 83 20.77 4.98 -8.22
CA GLU A 83 20.95 6.14 -7.34
C GLU A 83 20.54 5.83 -5.89
N VAL A 84 19.49 5.04 -5.66
CA VAL A 84 19.15 4.57 -4.31
C VAL A 84 20.32 3.77 -3.73
N MET A 85 20.84 2.78 -4.47
CA MET A 85 21.97 1.96 -4.01
C MET A 85 23.17 2.82 -3.65
N ARG A 86 23.58 3.73 -4.55
CA ARG A 86 24.74 4.60 -4.38
C ARG A 86 24.65 5.51 -3.15
N ARG A 87 23.43 6.04 -2.86
CA ARG A 87 23.22 6.96 -1.73
C ARG A 87 22.92 6.22 -0.43
N PHE A 88 22.45 4.99 -0.48
CA PHE A 88 22.13 4.19 0.69
C PHE A 88 23.37 3.53 1.31
N GLU A 89 24.35 3.12 0.53
CA GLU A 89 25.57 2.46 1.03
C GLU A 89 26.30 3.27 2.11
N PRO A 90 26.57 4.59 1.95
CA PRO A 90 27.18 5.39 3.01
C PRO A 90 26.33 5.52 4.29
N VAL A 91 25.01 5.37 4.18
CA VAL A 91 24.11 5.42 5.35
C VAL A 91 24.34 4.19 6.24
N ILE A 92 24.51 3.01 5.64
CA ILE A 92 24.86 1.79 6.36
C ILE A 92 26.16 1.98 7.16
N ASP A 93 27.20 2.52 6.53
CA ASP A 93 28.50 2.74 7.17
C ASP A 93 28.39 3.78 8.29
N ARG A 94 27.64 4.85 8.06
CA ARG A 94 27.48 5.94 9.03
C ARG A 94 26.80 5.49 10.33
N TYR A 95 25.77 4.62 10.23
CA TYR A 95 24.96 4.24 11.38
C TYR A 95 25.30 2.87 11.95
N GLY A 96 26.17 2.10 11.29
CA GLY A 96 26.54 0.75 11.75
C GLY A 96 25.31 -0.17 11.84
N ALA A 97 24.53 -0.25 10.78
CA ALA A 97 23.23 -0.92 10.78
C ALA A 97 23.30 -2.37 11.26
N ARG A 98 22.44 -2.73 12.24
CA ARG A 98 22.24 -4.10 12.75
C ARG A 98 21.46 -4.98 11.77
N ALA A 99 20.48 -4.35 11.09
CA ALA A 99 19.66 -4.97 10.05
C ALA A 99 19.06 -3.88 9.15
N VAL A 100 18.60 -4.26 7.96
CA VAL A 100 17.83 -3.41 7.06
C VAL A 100 16.44 -4.01 6.88
N LEU A 101 15.40 -3.25 7.24
CA LEU A 101 14.02 -3.65 7.06
C LEU A 101 13.42 -2.89 5.88
N VAL A 102 12.92 -3.65 4.90
CA VAL A 102 12.26 -3.16 3.70
C VAL A 102 10.83 -3.67 3.64
N VAL A 103 9.94 -2.90 2.99
CA VAL A 103 8.51 -3.24 2.88
C VAL A 103 8.05 -3.16 1.42
N GLY A 104 7.21 -4.12 1.01
CA GLY A 104 6.60 -4.14 -0.34
C GLY A 104 7.63 -4.36 -1.47
N ASP A 105 7.41 -3.72 -2.62
CA ASP A 105 8.01 -4.13 -3.89
C ASP A 105 8.47 -2.98 -4.80
N VAL A 106 8.70 -1.79 -4.26
CA VAL A 106 9.20 -0.66 -5.04
C VAL A 106 10.70 -0.75 -5.32
N ASN A 107 11.23 0.07 -6.24
CA ASN A 107 12.66 0.06 -6.56
C ASN A 107 13.55 0.25 -5.32
N SER A 108 13.13 1.08 -4.37
CA SER A 108 13.85 1.32 -3.12
C SER A 108 13.96 0.06 -2.26
N THR A 109 12.92 -0.80 -2.27
CA THR A 109 12.91 -2.09 -1.56
C THR A 109 14.05 -2.99 -2.03
N LEU A 110 14.10 -3.24 -3.34
CA LEU A 110 15.15 -4.05 -3.95
C LEU A 110 16.54 -3.42 -3.80
N ALA A 111 16.67 -2.12 -4.08
CA ALA A 111 17.96 -1.44 -4.05
C ALA A 111 18.62 -1.51 -2.67
N CYS A 112 17.88 -1.21 -1.61
CA CYS A 112 18.40 -1.24 -0.25
C CYS A 112 18.65 -2.67 0.25
N ALA A 113 17.79 -3.63 -0.12
CA ALA A 113 18.00 -5.05 0.17
C ALA A 113 19.29 -5.58 -0.48
N LEU A 114 19.55 -5.22 -1.74
CA LEU A 114 20.75 -5.66 -2.45
C LEU A 114 22.03 -5.09 -1.84
N VAL A 115 22.04 -3.80 -1.46
CA VAL A 115 23.18 -3.18 -0.78
C VAL A 115 23.43 -3.86 0.56
N ALA A 116 22.40 -4.05 1.38
CA ALA A 116 22.50 -4.71 2.70
C ALA A 116 23.07 -6.13 2.57
N ALA A 117 22.52 -6.94 1.66
CA ALA A 117 22.97 -8.32 1.43
C ALA A 117 24.45 -8.38 1.02
N LYS A 118 24.91 -7.49 0.10
CA LYS A 118 26.33 -7.41 -0.29
C LYS A 118 27.25 -6.96 0.84
N ARG A 119 26.73 -6.21 1.80
CA ARG A 119 27.44 -5.78 3.02
C ARG A 119 27.31 -6.79 4.16
N GLN A 120 26.71 -7.96 3.92
CA GLN A 120 26.46 -9.02 4.91
C GLN A 120 25.65 -8.52 6.13
N ILE A 121 24.75 -7.56 5.90
CA ILE A 121 23.81 -7.05 6.88
C ILE A 121 22.47 -7.74 6.66
N PRO A 122 21.84 -8.29 7.71
CA PRO A 122 20.57 -8.97 7.60
C PRO A 122 19.49 -8.14 6.91
N VAL A 123 18.78 -8.74 5.97
CA VAL A 123 17.65 -8.16 5.26
C VAL A 123 16.35 -8.74 5.78
N ILE A 124 15.46 -7.86 6.22
CA ILE A 124 14.13 -8.20 6.69
C ILE A 124 13.12 -7.68 5.66
N HIS A 125 12.33 -8.58 5.07
CA HIS A 125 11.32 -8.20 4.10
C HIS A 125 9.90 -8.38 4.66
N VAL A 126 9.12 -7.31 4.69
CA VAL A 126 7.71 -7.30 5.10
C VAL A 126 6.81 -7.21 3.88
N GLU A 127 5.74 -7.96 3.84
CA GLU A 127 4.88 -8.23 2.68
C GLU A 127 5.57 -9.12 1.65
N ALA A 128 6.29 -10.13 2.13
CA ALA A 128 7.02 -11.09 1.33
C ALA A 128 6.10 -12.17 0.73
N GLY A 129 6.53 -12.76 -0.37
CA GLY A 129 5.91 -13.95 -0.99
C GLY A 129 4.65 -13.69 -1.81
N LEU A 130 4.18 -12.44 -1.95
CA LEU A 130 3.09 -12.09 -2.86
C LEU A 130 3.54 -12.24 -4.32
N ARG A 131 2.66 -12.75 -5.20
CA ARG A 131 2.95 -12.92 -6.64
C ARG A 131 1.75 -12.58 -7.50
N SER A 132 2.01 -11.78 -8.56
CA SER A 132 1.07 -11.57 -9.68
C SER A 132 1.35 -12.53 -10.82
N TYR A 133 2.56 -13.12 -10.86
CA TYR A 133 3.10 -13.91 -11.97
C TYR A 133 3.20 -13.14 -13.31
N ASP A 134 3.00 -11.84 -13.30
CA ASP A 134 3.16 -10.98 -14.46
C ASP A 134 4.52 -10.26 -14.43
N ARG A 135 5.52 -10.86 -15.06
CA ARG A 135 6.89 -10.31 -15.11
C ARG A 135 7.03 -9.02 -15.93
N ARG A 136 5.96 -8.55 -16.58
CA ARG A 136 5.92 -7.23 -17.21
C ARG A 136 5.79 -6.12 -16.16
N MET A 137 5.38 -6.46 -14.95
CA MET A 137 5.31 -5.54 -13.82
C MET A 137 6.70 -5.41 -13.17
N PRO A 138 7.29 -4.21 -13.10
CA PRO A 138 8.55 -3.99 -12.38
C PRO A 138 8.49 -4.42 -10.91
N GLU A 139 7.34 -4.26 -10.27
CA GLU A 139 7.09 -4.67 -8.89
C GLU A 139 7.21 -6.19 -8.70
N GLU A 140 6.79 -7.00 -9.69
CA GLU A 140 6.95 -8.45 -9.63
C GLU A 140 8.42 -8.87 -9.63
N ILE A 141 9.23 -8.19 -10.46
CA ILE A 141 10.67 -8.42 -10.49
C ILE A 141 11.30 -8.04 -9.16
N ASN A 142 10.93 -6.88 -8.61
CA ASN A 142 11.47 -6.37 -7.35
C ASN A 142 11.17 -7.33 -6.19
N ARG A 143 9.91 -7.82 -6.06
CA ARG A 143 9.54 -8.69 -4.93
C ARG A 143 10.20 -10.06 -4.99
N VAL A 144 10.29 -10.67 -6.18
CA VAL A 144 10.98 -11.95 -6.34
C VAL A 144 12.45 -11.84 -5.94
N LEU A 145 13.15 -10.79 -6.41
CA LEU A 145 14.56 -10.60 -6.09
C LEU A 145 14.78 -10.24 -4.60
N THR A 146 13.90 -9.42 -4.03
CA THR A 146 13.99 -9.05 -2.61
C THR A 146 13.77 -10.27 -1.71
N ASP A 147 12.79 -11.12 -2.03
CA ASP A 147 12.52 -12.35 -1.27
C ASP A 147 13.73 -13.30 -1.27
N GLN A 148 14.45 -13.41 -2.39
CA GLN A 148 15.67 -14.22 -2.46
C GLN A 148 16.79 -13.69 -1.56
N LEU A 149 16.91 -12.36 -1.44
CA LEU A 149 17.94 -11.69 -0.65
C LEU A 149 17.65 -11.69 0.85
N ALA A 150 16.35 -11.73 1.26
CA ALA A 150 15.95 -11.51 2.64
C ALA A 150 16.26 -12.71 3.56
N ASP A 151 16.79 -12.45 4.75
CA ASP A 151 17.05 -13.45 5.78
C ASP A 151 15.77 -13.81 6.55
N VAL A 152 14.84 -12.86 6.70
CA VAL A 152 13.52 -13.05 7.31
C VAL A 152 12.45 -12.49 6.39
N LEU A 153 11.41 -13.29 6.13
CA LEU A 153 10.30 -12.97 5.24
C LEU A 153 8.98 -12.97 6.03
N TYR A 154 8.43 -11.80 6.29
CA TYR A 154 7.14 -11.66 6.94
C TYR A 154 6.03 -11.67 5.92
N THR A 155 5.16 -12.68 5.96
CA THR A 155 4.09 -12.88 4.99
C THR A 155 2.75 -12.39 5.51
N THR A 156 1.93 -11.88 4.58
CA THR A 156 0.60 -11.32 4.86
C THR A 156 -0.50 -12.39 4.84
N GLU A 157 -0.22 -13.53 4.19
CA GLU A 157 -1.16 -14.62 3.96
C GLU A 157 -0.41 -15.96 3.83
N ARG A 158 -1.13 -17.07 4.11
CA ARG A 158 -0.51 -18.43 4.07
C ARG A 158 -0.11 -18.86 2.66
N SER A 159 -0.82 -18.43 1.64
CA SER A 159 -0.51 -18.77 0.24
C SER A 159 0.87 -18.27 -0.19
N ALA A 160 1.36 -17.19 0.41
CA ALA A 160 2.70 -16.66 0.19
C ALA A 160 3.81 -17.70 0.50
N HIS A 161 3.63 -18.53 1.53
CA HIS A 161 4.59 -19.61 1.85
C HIS A 161 4.75 -20.60 0.69
N GLY A 162 3.64 -20.94 0.01
CA GLY A 162 3.68 -21.82 -1.17
C GLY A 162 4.45 -21.19 -2.35
N ASN A 163 4.36 -19.87 -2.52
CA ASN A 163 5.12 -19.15 -3.54
C ASN A 163 6.62 -19.18 -3.23
N LEU A 164 7.00 -18.85 -1.98
CA LEU A 164 8.39 -18.86 -1.52
C LEU A 164 9.02 -20.25 -1.63
N ALA A 165 8.30 -21.28 -1.22
CA ALA A 165 8.78 -22.67 -1.30
C ALA A 165 9.03 -23.13 -2.75
N ARG A 166 8.15 -22.76 -3.70
CA ARG A 166 8.35 -23.04 -5.13
C ARG A 166 9.58 -22.37 -5.72
N GLU A 167 10.01 -21.25 -5.14
CA GLU A 167 11.20 -20.51 -5.52
C GLU A 167 12.46 -20.95 -4.76
N GLY A 168 12.38 -22.04 -4.00
CA GLY A 168 13.52 -22.64 -3.29
C GLY A 168 13.91 -21.91 -1.99
N ILE A 169 13.06 -21.05 -1.47
CA ILE A 169 13.31 -20.34 -0.21
C ILE A 169 12.98 -21.28 0.96
N ASP A 170 13.92 -21.36 1.92
CA ASP A 170 13.75 -22.17 3.12
C ASP A 170 12.52 -21.71 3.91
N PRO A 171 11.55 -22.60 4.19
CA PRO A 171 10.37 -22.27 4.99
C PRO A 171 10.69 -21.69 6.37
N ALA A 172 11.84 -21.99 6.96
CA ALA A 172 12.27 -21.44 8.25
C ALA A 172 12.50 -19.91 8.21
N ARG A 173 12.72 -19.34 7.02
CA ARG A 173 12.86 -17.89 6.82
C ARG A 173 11.51 -17.18 6.73
N ALA A 174 10.42 -17.90 6.46
CA ALA A 174 9.09 -17.32 6.24
C ALA A 174 8.23 -17.38 7.50
N VAL A 175 7.75 -16.23 7.94
CA VAL A 175 6.93 -16.10 9.17
C VAL A 175 5.60 -15.44 8.82
N PHE A 176 4.49 -16.15 9.03
CA PHE A 176 3.15 -15.61 8.83
C PHE A 176 2.76 -14.70 10.00
N VAL A 177 2.61 -13.41 9.72
CA VAL A 177 2.33 -12.37 10.73
C VAL A 177 1.00 -11.66 10.52
N GLY A 178 0.38 -11.79 9.35
CA GLY A 178 -0.75 -10.97 8.92
C GLY A 178 -0.30 -9.70 8.19
N ASN A 179 -1.22 -8.76 8.01
CA ASN A 179 -1.03 -7.63 7.11
C ASN A 179 -0.88 -6.30 7.85
N VAL A 180 0.29 -5.69 7.78
CA VAL A 180 0.58 -4.38 8.42
C VAL A 180 -0.22 -3.21 7.83
N MET A 181 -0.73 -3.33 6.59
CA MET A 181 -1.67 -2.35 6.05
C MET A 181 -2.94 -2.28 6.89
N ILE A 182 -3.41 -3.43 7.39
CA ILE A 182 -4.61 -3.52 8.23
C ILE A 182 -4.34 -2.94 9.64
N ASP A 183 -3.11 -3.05 10.13
CA ASP A 183 -2.73 -2.38 11.39
C ASP A 183 -2.89 -0.86 11.24
N SER A 184 -2.43 -0.27 10.13
CA SER A 184 -2.57 1.16 9.85
C SER A 184 -4.03 1.56 9.64
N LEU A 185 -4.79 0.77 8.89
CA LEU A 185 -6.21 1.00 8.65
C LEU A 185 -6.98 1.07 9.98
N LEU A 186 -6.86 0.05 10.82
CA LEU A 186 -7.61 -0.04 12.08
C LEU A 186 -7.18 1.05 13.09
N ALA A 187 -5.90 1.40 13.12
CA ALA A 187 -5.41 2.50 13.96
C ALA A 187 -5.91 3.88 13.48
N SER A 188 -6.09 4.06 12.17
CA SER A 188 -6.52 5.33 11.57
C SER A 188 -8.05 5.49 11.48
N LEU A 189 -8.80 4.39 11.51
CA LEU A 189 -10.26 4.40 11.34
C LEU A 189 -11.00 5.34 12.32
N PRO A 190 -10.63 5.44 13.62
CA PRO A 190 -11.27 6.38 14.54
C PRO A 190 -11.06 7.87 14.19
N ARG A 191 -10.03 8.18 13.39
CA ARG A 191 -9.68 9.53 12.94
C ARG A 191 -10.14 9.83 11.51
N ALA A 192 -10.79 8.89 10.86
CA ALA A 192 -11.25 9.02 9.49
C ALA A 192 -12.22 10.20 9.33
N VAL A 193 -12.05 10.99 8.28
CA VAL A 193 -12.89 12.16 7.99
C VAL A 193 -14.16 11.70 7.29
N SER A 194 -15.32 12.05 7.82
CA SER A 194 -16.59 11.60 7.24
C SER A 194 -16.83 12.15 5.83
N ALA A 195 -17.53 11.37 4.99
CA ALA A 195 -17.87 11.80 3.63
C ALA A 195 -18.67 13.12 3.61
N GLU A 196 -19.57 13.28 4.60
CA GLU A 196 -20.37 14.49 4.73
C GLU A 196 -19.52 15.73 5.08
N ALA A 197 -18.48 15.56 5.89
CA ALA A 197 -17.54 16.66 6.18
C ALA A 197 -16.78 17.06 4.92
N LEU A 198 -16.27 16.09 4.17
CA LEU A 198 -15.55 16.33 2.91
C LEU A 198 -16.39 17.05 1.87
N LEU A 199 -17.67 16.69 1.75
CA LEU A 199 -18.55 17.39 0.80
C LEU A 199 -18.80 18.82 1.26
N ARG A 200 -19.06 19.06 2.56
CA ARG A 200 -19.21 20.44 3.08
C ARG A 200 -17.98 21.30 2.84
N ASP A 201 -16.79 20.76 3.06
CA ASP A 201 -15.52 21.46 2.83
C ASP A 201 -15.31 21.78 1.34
N ALA A 202 -15.84 20.92 0.46
CA ALA A 202 -15.87 21.14 -0.99
C ALA A 202 -17.00 22.08 -1.45
N GLY A 203 -17.83 22.60 -0.55
CA GLY A 203 -18.99 23.47 -0.89
C GLY A 203 -20.17 22.71 -1.50
N LEU A 204 -20.24 21.39 -1.29
CA LEU A 204 -21.30 20.52 -1.81
C LEU A 204 -22.30 20.14 -0.70
N ASP A 205 -23.55 19.89 -1.09
CA ASP A 205 -24.58 19.43 -0.16
C ASP A 205 -24.39 17.96 0.19
N PRO A 206 -24.15 17.61 1.48
CA PRO A 206 -24.00 16.23 1.91
C PRO A 206 -25.25 15.36 1.73
N GLN A 207 -26.43 15.95 1.58
CA GLN A 207 -27.68 15.21 1.38
C GLN A 207 -27.67 14.36 0.10
N VAL A 208 -26.81 14.66 -0.87
CA VAL A 208 -26.64 13.85 -2.07
C VAL A 208 -26.15 12.42 -1.76
N LEU A 209 -25.56 12.20 -0.58
CA LEU A 209 -25.08 10.89 -0.12
C LEU A 209 -26.09 10.14 0.75
N ALA A 210 -27.24 10.71 1.07
CA ALA A 210 -28.19 10.16 2.06
C ALA A 210 -28.72 8.75 1.70
N ALA A 211 -28.85 8.45 0.40
CA ALA A 211 -29.26 7.13 -0.10
C ALA A 211 -28.10 6.14 -0.29
N GLY A 212 -26.89 6.50 0.13
CA GLY A 212 -25.66 5.75 -0.13
C GLY A 212 -24.86 6.31 -1.32
N TYR A 213 -23.63 5.87 -1.46
CA TYR A 213 -22.73 6.29 -2.53
C TYR A 213 -21.68 5.22 -2.83
N GLY A 214 -21.11 5.29 -4.04
CA GLY A 214 -19.91 4.55 -4.40
C GLY A 214 -18.66 5.45 -4.39
N VAL A 215 -17.50 4.85 -4.13
CA VAL A 215 -16.20 5.55 -4.23
C VAL A 215 -15.46 5.05 -5.46
N VAL A 216 -14.85 5.97 -6.22
CA VAL A 216 -14.09 5.65 -7.43
C VAL A 216 -12.66 6.16 -7.31
N THR A 217 -11.68 5.30 -7.59
CA THR A 217 -10.27 5.69 -7.76
C THR A 217 -9.68 5.04 -9.00
N LEU A 218 -9.10 5.83 -9.88
CA LEU A 218 -8.45 5.37 -11.12
C LEU A 218 -7.11 6.11 -11.30
N HIS A 219 -6.02 5.35 -11.45
CA HIS A 219 -4.69 5.93 -11.62
C HIS A 219 -3.68 5.02 -12.35
N ARG A 220 -4.05 3.73 -12.61
CA ARG A 220 -3.16 2.80 -13.31
C ARG A 220 -2.98 3.21 -14.77
N PRO A 221 -1.73 3.18 -15.30
CA PRO A 221 -1.46 3.51 -16.69
C PRO A 221 -2.36 2.77 -17.69
N SER A 222 -2.57 1.46 -17.48
CA SER A 222 -3.43 0.64 -18.32
C SER A 222 -4.86 1.15 -18.46
N ASN A 223 -5.37 1.86 -17.44
CA ASN A 223 -6.75 2.32 -17.39
C ASN A 223 -6.92 3.77 -17.82
N VAL A 224 -5.89 4.61 -17.57
CA VAL A 224 -6.04 6.06 -17.73
C VAL A 224 -5.18 6.68 -18.83
N ASP A 225 -4.15 5.97 -19.36
CA ASP A 225 -3.23 6.53 -20.35
C ASP A 225 -3.74 6.42 -21.80
N HIS A 226 -4.80 5.66 -22.02
CA HIS A 226 -5.36 5.34 -23.33
C HIS A 226 -6.81 5.82 -23.44
N PRO A 227 -7.15 6.75 -24.33
CA PRO A 227 -8.50 7.28 -24.46
C PRO A 227 -9.54 6.22 -24.85
N GLU A 228 -9.13 5.19 -25.60
CA GLU A 228 -9.95 4.04 -25.98
C GLU A 228 -10.34 3.12 -24.81
N VAL A 229 -9.62 3.19 -23.67
CA VAL A 229 -9.94 2.49 -22.44
C VAL A 229 -10.68 3.43 -21.47
N LEU A 230 -10.13 4.64 -21.26
CA LEU A 230 -10.68 5.59 -20.31
C LEU A 230 -12.08 6.09 -20.72
N GLY A 231 -12.30 6.34 -22.02
CA GLY A 231 -13.58 6.84 -22.51
C GLY A 231 -14.78 5.94 -22.19
N PRO A 232 -14.74 4.63 -22.56
CA PRO A 232 -15.77 3.66 -22.21
C PRO A 232 -15.95 3.46 -20.70
N LEU A 233 -14.88 3.46 -19.90
CA LEU A 233 -14.96 3.39 -18.44
C LEU A 233 -15.72 4.59 -17.86
N LEU A 234 -15.43 5.81 -18.33
CA LEU A 234 -16.16 7.02 -17.90
C LEU A 234 -17.65 6.93 -18.23
N GLU A 235 -18.00 6.39 -19.39
CA GLU A 235 -19.41 6.22 -19.78
C GLU A 235 -20.12 5.22 -18.87
N ALA A 236 -19.45 4.11 -18.51
CA ALA A 236 -20.01 3.18 -17.52
C ALA A 236 -20.18 3.85 -16.14
N LEU A 237 -19.18 4.62 -15.68
CA LEU A 237 -19.28 5.36 -14.42
C LEU A 237 -20.45 6.37 -14.43
N ARG A 238 -20.72 7.06 -15.55
CA ARG A 238 -21.86 7.94 -15.68
C ARG A 238 -23.20 7.18 -15.57
N GLN A 239 -23.30 6.01 -16.21
CA GLN A 239 -24.50 5.16 -16.10
C GLN A 239 -24.73 4.69 -14.65
N ILE A 240 -23.66 4.35 -13.93
CA ILE A 240 -23.73 3.99 -12.51
C ILE A 240 -24.18 5.19 -11.68
N ALA A 241 -23.62 6.38 -11.93
CA ALA A 241 -23.91 7.62 -11.20
C ALA A 241 -25.38 8.03 -11.25
N HIS A 242 -26.12 7.69 -12.31
CA HIS A 242 -27.58 7.89 -12.38
C HIS A 242 -28.38 7.04 -11.37
N ARG A 243 -27.77 5.99 -10.83
CA ARG A 243 -28.44 5.02 -9.92
C ARG A 243 -27.91 5.10 -8.50
N LEU A 244 -26.64 5.44 -8.34
CA LEU A 244 -25.94 5.60 -7.08
C LEU A 244 -24.91 6.71 -7.23
N PRO A 245 -24.95 7.79 -6.44
CA PRO A 245 -23.92 8.83 -6.47
C PRO A 245 -22.51 8.24 -6.37
N LEU A 246 -21.59 8.71 -7.22
CA LEU A 246 -20.19 8.29 -7.23
C LEU A 246 -19.30 9.42 -6.78
N VAL A 247 -18.53 9.21 -5.72
CA VAL A 247 -17.49 10.12 -5.25
C VAL A 247 -16.16 9.72 -5.89
N LEU A 248 -15.68 10.53 -6.80
CA LEU A 248 -14.41 10.33 -7.52
C LEU A 248 -13.31 11.20 -6.91
N ALA A 249 -12.39 10.60 -6.16
CA ALA A 249 -11.15 11.26 -5.73
C ALA A 249 -10.19 11.29 -6.93
N LEU A 250 -10.14 12.42 -7.65
CA LEU A 250 -9.49 12.53 -8.95
C LEU A 250 -7.97 12.62 -8.83
N HIS A 251 -7.28 11.52 -9.17
CA HIS A 251 -5.82 11.46 -9.16
C HIS A 251 -5.21 12.41 -10.19
N PRO A 252 -4.05 13.08 -9.92
CA PRO A 252 -3.44 14.05 -10.83
C PRO A 252 -3.15 13.50 -12.24
N ARG A 253 -2.66 12.25 -12.34
CA ARG A 253 -2.43 11.57 -13.63
C ARG A 253 -3.72 11.46 -14.44
N THR A 254 -4.79 11.02 -13.78
CA THR A 254 -6.10 10.84 -14.42
C THR A 254 -6.65 12.17 -14.88
N ARG A 255 -6.55 13.22 -14.06
CA ARG A 255 -6.94 14.59 -14.44
C ARG A 255 -6.19 15.05 -15.69
N GLY A 256 -4.86 14.98 -15.69
CA GLY A 256 -4.05 15.43 -16.84
C GLY A 256 -4.35 14.64 -18.12
N ASN A 257 -4.65 13.35 -18.02
CA ASN A 257 -5.04 12.55 -19.17
C ASN A 257 -6.46 12.89 -19.67
N LEU A 258 -7.41 13.14 -18.76
CA LEU A 258 -8.75 13.60 -19.12
C LEU A 258 -8.72 14.96 -19.86
N GLU A 259 -7.88 15.88 -19.39
CA GLU A 259 -7.65 17.19 -20.05
C GLU A 259 -7.03 16.97 -21.45
N ARG A 260 -5.96 16.18 -21.53
CA ARG A 260 -5.27 15.88 -22.78
C ARG A 260 -6.16 15.22 -23.83
N PHE A 261 -7.09 14.37 -23.41
CA PHE A 261 -7.99 13.62 -24.30
C PHE A 261 -9.31 14.37 -24.58
N GLY A 262 -9.54 15.54 -23.96
CA GLY A 262 -10.81 16.28 -24.09
C GLY A 262 -12.01 15.57 -23.44
N LEU A 263 -11.74 14.73 -22.43
CA LEU A 263 -12.76 13.92 -21.73
C LEU A 263 -13.20 14.52 -20.38
N LEU A 264 -12.58 15.60 -19.91
CA LEU A 264 -12.83 16.16 -18.58
C LEU A 264 -14.32 16.53 -18.38
N GLY A 265 -14.97 17.10 -19.38
CA GLY A 265 -16.39 17.47 -19.34
C GLY A 265 -17.34 16.28 -19.16
N ARG A 266 -16.89 15.04 -19.35
CA ARG A 266 -17.70 13.84 -19.06
C ARG A 266 -17.88 13.59 -17.57
N LEU A 267 -17.07 14.22 -16.72
CA LEU A 267 -17.23 14.16 -15.27
C LEU A 267 -18.36 15.09 -14.78
N ASP A 268 -18.78 16.05 -15.59
CA ASP A 268 -19.89 16.95 -15.28
C ASP A 268 -21.23 16.27 -15.63
N ALA A 269 -21.61 15.31 -14.80
CA ALA A 269 -22.82 14.50 -14.99
C ALA A 269 -23.57 14.34 -13.66
N PRO A 270 -24.91 14.23 -13.69
CA PRO A 270 -25.70 14.00 -12.49
C PRO A 270 -25.22 12.79 -11.71
N GLY A 271 -25.04 12.95 -10.40
CA GLY A 271 -24.54 11.89 -9.51
C GLY A 271 -23.02 11.68 -9.52
N MET A 272 -22.28 12.35 -10.38
CA MET A 272 -20.81 12.37 -10.35
C MET A 272 -20.31 13.49 -9.41
N ILE A 273 -19.66 13.12 -8.32
CA ILE A 273 -19.10 14.05 -7.32
C ILE A 273 -17.59 13.98 -7.42
N VAL A 274 -16.98 14.99 -7.99
CA VAL A 274 -15.53 15.04 -8.24
C VAL A 274 -14.84 15.82 -7.15
N LEU A 275 -13.98 15.15 -6.38
CA LEU A 275 -13.14 15.76 -5.36
C LEU A 275 -11.68 15.85 -5.85
N PRO A 276 -10.90 16.82 -5.36
CA PRO A 276 -9.45 16.83 -5.56
C PRO A 276 -8.82 15.56 -4.96
N PRO A 277 -7.52 15.32 -5.19
CA PRO A 277 -6.81 14.24 -4.52
C PRO A 277 -6.99 14.31 -3.01
N GLN A 278 -7.40 13.19 -2.41
CA GLN A 278 -7.69 13.10 -0.98
C GLN A 278 -6.51 12.53 -0.21
N GLY A 279 -6.35 12.94 1.06
CA GLY A 279 -5.44 12.33 2.00
C GLY A 279 -5.90 10.94 2.45
N TYR A 280 -5.11 10.29 3.29
CA TYR A 280 -5.40 8.93 3.73
C TYR A 280 -6.64 8.85 4.61
N LEU A 281 -6.77 9.75 5.59
CA LEU A 281 -7.91 9.78 6.52
C LEU A 281 -9.23 10.12 5.80
N GLU A 282 -9.19 10.97 4.79
CA GLU A 282 -10.33 11.30 3.94
C GLU A 282 -10.76 10.09 3.10
N MET A 283 -9.80 9.43 2.42
CA MET A 283 -10.11 8.23 1.64
C MET A 283 -10.67 7.12 2.50
N LEU A 284 -10.11 6.92 3.70
CA LEU A 284 -10.60 5.93 4.66
C LEU A 284 -12.05 6.24 5.08
N GLY A 285 -12.35 7.50 5.37
CA GLY A 285 -13.71 7.93 5.70
C GLY A 285 -14.71 7.71 4.57
N LEU A 286 -14.32 8.04 3.33
CA LEU A 286 -15.13 7.78 2.14
C LEU A 286 -15.41 6.27 1.97
N MET A 287 -14.36 5.43 2.05
CA MET A 287 -14.51 4.00 1.81
C MET A 287 -15.28 3.28 2.91
N SER A 288 -15.11 3.68 4.18
CA SER A 288 -15.68 2.96 5.33
C SER A 288 -17.22 2.90 5.37
N ARG A 289 -17.89 3.80 4.65
CA ARG A 289 -19.36 3.89 4.57
C ARG A 289 -19.90 3.78 3.14
N ALA A 290 -19.04 3.49 2.18
CA ALA A 290 -19.45 3.32 0.79
C ALA A 290 -20.27 2.05 0.61
N VAL A 291 -21.27 2.10 -0.27
CA VAL A 291 -22.01 0.92 -0.74
C VAL A 291 -21.07 0.00 -1.53
N MET A 292 -20.15 0.61 -2.28
CA MET A 292 -19.12 -0.10 -3.05
C MET A 292 -17.92 0.79 -3.32
N VAL A 293 -16.80 0.17 -3.63
CA VAL A 293 -15.59 0.85 -4.13
C VAL A 293 -15.21 0.29 -5.50
N LEU A 294 -15.00 1.19 -6.46
CA LEU A 294 -14.51 0.90 -7.82
C LEU A 294 -13.06 1.38 -7.90
N THR A 295 -12.10 0.48 -8.09
CA THR A 295 -10.68 0.85 -7.97
C THR A 295 -9.77 0.05 -8.87
N ASP A 296 -8.61 0.61 -9.19
CA ASP A 296 -7.46 -0.09 -9.78
C ASP A 296 -6.26 -0.21 -8.81
N SER A 297 -6.44 0.23 -7.56
CA SER A 297 -5.42 0.22 -6.51
C SER A 297 -5.29 -1.15 -5.84
N GLY A 298 -4.05 -1.64 -5.65
CA GLY A 298 -3.80 -2.86 -4.89
C GLY A 298 -4.12 -2.74 -3.40
N GLY A 299 -3.71 -1.65 -2.74
CA GLY A 299 -3.95 -1.44 -1.30
C GLY A 299 -5.43 -1.32 -0.94
N ILE A 300 -6.22 -0.65 -1.78
CA ILE A 300 -7.67 -0.51 -1.55
C ILE A 300 -8.40 -1.86 -1.54
N GLN A 301 -7.94 -2.85 -2.30
CA GLN A 301 -8.50 -4.21 -2.26
C GLN A 301 -8.37 -4.84 -0.86
N GLU A 302 -7.25 -4.60 -0.19
CA GLU A 302 -6.99 -5.07 1.17
C GLU A 302 -7.84 -4.30 2.18
N GLU A 303 -7.87 -2.98 2.06
CA GLU A 303 -8.62 -2.10 2.97
C GLU A 303 -10.13 -2.37 2.89
N THR A 304 -10.70 -2.48 1.69
CA THR A 304 -12.13 -2.80 1.51
C THR A 304 -12.48 -4.19 2.02
N THR A 305 -11.58 -5.17 1.87
CA THR A 305 -11.76 -6.51 2.46
C THR A 305 -11.82 -6.44 3.98
N ALA A 306 -10.94 -5.68 4.63
CA ALA A 306 -10.95 -5.51 6.08
C ALA A 306 -12.16 -4.71 6.59
N LEU A 307 -12.63 -3.73 5.81
CA LEU A 307 -13.83 -2.94 6.10
C LEU A 307 -15.15 -3.69 5.82
N GLY A 308 -15.08 -4.80 5.09
CA GLY A 308 -16.30 -5.53 4.66
C GLY A 308 -17.06 -4.83 3.54
N VAL A 309 -16.44 -3.90 2.81
CA VAL A 309 -17.06 -3.12 1.73
C VAL A 309 -16.88 -3.82 0.39
N PRO A 310 -17.92 -4.03 -0.42
CA PRO A 310 -17.81 -4.58 -1.76
C PRO A 310 -16.83 -3.78 -2.63
N CYS A 311 -15.92 -4.48 -3.28
CA CYS A 311 -14.88 -3.88 -4.13
C CYS A 311 -14.93 -4.48 -5.54
N LEU A 312 -15.01 -3.63 -6.55
CA LEU A 312 -14.85 -4.02 -7.94
C LEU A 312 -13.50 -3.49 -8.45
N THR A 313 -12.60 -4.42 -8.72
CA THR A 313 -11.24 -4.08 -9.17
C THR A 313 -11.16 -4.07 -10.68
N LEU A 314 -10.86 -2.89 -11.24
CA LEU A 314 -10.72 -2.64 -12.67
C LEU A 314 -9.33 -3.09 -13.19
N ARG A 315 -9.05 -4.39 -13.03
CA ARG A 315 -7.81 -5.05 -13.44
C ARG A 315 -8.09 -6.50 -13.86
N GLU A 316 -7.27 -7.02 -14.77
CA GLU A 316 -7.33 -8.42 -15.22
C GLU A 316 -6.74 -9.41 -14.19
N ASN A 317 -5.82 -8.94 -13.33
CA ASN A 317 -5.13 -9.73 -12.33
C ASN A 317 -4.93 -8.95 -11.03
N THR A 318 -4.54 -9.68 -9.99
CA THR A 318 -4.13 -9.09 -8.71
C THR A 318 -2.98 -9.88 -8.09
N GLU A 319 -2.08 -9.18 -7.42
CA GLU A 319 -1.06 -9.75 -6.56
C GLU A 319 -1.61 -10.12 -5.16
N ARG A 320 -2.89 -9.87 -4.92
CA ARG A 320 -3.60 -10.11 -3.63
C ARG A 320 -4.79 -11.04 -3.80
N PRO A 321 -4.56 -12.31 -4.21
CA PRO A 321 -5.64 -13.25 -4.50
C PRO A 321 -6.55 -13.50 -3.31
N ILE A 322 -6.03 -13.40 -2.09
CA ILE A 322 -6.79 -13.58 -0.84
C ILE A 322 -7.97 -12.61 -0.73
N THR A 323 -7.87 -11.39 -1.29
CA THR A 323 -8.97 -10.42 -1.30
C THR A 323 -10.12 -10.86 -2.20
N VAL A 324 -9.80 -11.65 -3.26
CA VAL A 324 -10.77 -12.27 -4.17
C VAL A 324 -11.28 -13.58 -3.60
N GLU A 325 -10.43 -14.42 -3.05
CA GLU A 325 -10.81 -15.75 -2.58
C GLU A 325 -11.62 -15.71 -1.28
N GLN A 326 -11.22 -14.86 -0.34
CA GLN A 326 -11.83 -14.75 0.98
C GLN A 326 -12.53 -13.41 1.22
N GLY A 327 -12.01 -12.33 0.64
CA GLY A 327 -12.49 -10.97 0.86
C GLY A 327 -13.71 -10.57 0.02
N THR A 328 -13.95 -9.28 -0.03
CA THR A 328 -15.07 -8.64 -0.72
C THR A 328 -14.78 -8.23 -2.15
N ASN A 329 -13.55 -8.49 -2.63
CA ASN A 329 -13.06 -8.05 -3.93
C ASN A 329 -13.55 -8.97 -5.07
N THR A 330 -13.89 -8.34 -6.20
CA THR A 330 -14.20 -9.00 -7.47
C THR A 330 -13.40 -8.32 -8.58
N LEU A 331 -12.64 -9.10 -9.35
CA LEU A 331 -11.96 -8.60 -10.54
C LEU A 331 -12.97 -8.47 -11.68
N VAL A 332 -13.11 -7.27 -12.22
CA VAL A 332 -14.05 -6.99 -13.33
C VAL A 332 -13.33 -6.60 -14.63
N GLY A 333 -12.00 -6.55 -14.61
CA GLY A 333 -11.23 -6.11 -15.77
C GLY A 333 -11.53 -4.66 -16.14
N ILE A 334 -11.40 -4.35 -17.42
CA ILE A 334 -11.68 -3.03 -17.99
C ILE A 334 -12.92 -3.03 -18.91
N ASP A 335 -13.64 -4.14 -18.98
CA ASP A 335 -14.88 -4.25 -19.77
C ASP A 335 -16.04 -3.52 -19.05
N PRO A 336 -16.62 -2.47 -19.68
CA PRO A 336 -17.74 -1.75 -19.11
C PRO A 336 -18.96 -2.62 -18.80
N GLN A 337 -19.23 -3.67 -19.56
CA GLN A 337 -20.40 -4.55 -19.35
C GLN A 337 -20.20 -5.42 -18.11
N VAL A 338 -18.99 -5.94 -17.90
CA VAL A 338 -18.66 -6.71 -16.69
C VAL A 338 -18.72 -5.81 -15.44
N LEU A 339 -18.22 -4.57 -15.54
CA LEU A 339 -18.33 -3.58 -14.49
C LEU A 339 -19.80 -3.29 -14.13
N LEU A 340 -20.65 -2.99 -15.12
CA LEU A 340 -22.06 -2.72 -14.91
C LEU A 340 -22.79 -3.92 -14.28
N ALA A 341 -22.50 -5.13 -14.74
CA ALA A 341 -23.07 -6.35 -14.15
C ALA A 341 -22.66 -6.55 -12.68
N GLY A 342 -21.38 -6.27 -12.34
CA GLY A 342 -20.89 -6.30 -10.97
C GLY A 342 -21.57 -5.26 -10.06
N VAL A 343 -21.81 -4.06 -10.57
CA VAL A 343 -22.55 -3.01 -9.87
C VAL A 343 -24.02 -3.44 -9.67
N ASP A 344 -24.66 -4.04 -10.68
CA ASP A 344 -26.01 -4.56 -10.58
C ASP A 344 -26.17 -5.62 -9.48
N ASP A 345 -25.20 -6.53 -9.39
CA ASP A 345 -25.17 -7.54 -8.33
C ASP A 345 -25.06 -6.90 -6.94
N ILE A 346 -24.15 -5.91 -6.77
CA ILE A 346 -24.03 -5.21 -5.50
C ILE A 346 -25.32 -4.48 -5.11
N LEU A 347 -25.93 -3.74 -6.04
CA LEU A 347 -27.12 -2.96 -5.74
C LEU A 347 -28.36 -3.84 -5.44
N ARG A 348 -28.44 -5.04 -6.03
CA ARG A 348 -29.60 -5.96 -5.83
C ARG A 348 -29.40 -6.93 -4.67
N HIS A 349 -28.15 -7.42 -4.49
CA HIS A 349 -27.88 -8.54 -3.59
C HIS A 349 -26.87 -8.20 -2.49
N GLY A 350 -26.32 -6.99 -2.48
CA GLY A 350 -25.29 -6.54 -1.54
C GLY A 350 -23.88 -6.99 -1.91
N GLY A 351 -23.70 -7.58 -3.10
CA GLY A 351 -22.41 -8.04 -3.60
C GLY A 351 -21.81 -9.21 -2.83
N LYS A 352 -20.51 -9.40 -3.04
CA LYS A 352 -19.78 -10.51 -2.44
C LYS A 352 -19.63 -10.34 -0.94
N ARG A 353 -20.18 -11.29 -0.16
CA ARG A 353 -19.96 -11.38 1.29
C ARG A 353 -18.64 -12.08 1.54
N GLY A 354 -17.60 -11.30 1.81
CA GLY A 354 -16.30 -11.80 2.20
C GLY A 354 -16.18 -12.03 3.71
N ARG A 355 -15.02 -12.51 4.11
CA ARG A 355 -14.56 -12.55 5.51
C ARG A 355 -13.20 -11.87 5.61
N VAL A 356 -12.89 -11.38 6.80
CA VAL A 356 -11.54 -10.87 7.09
C VAL A 356 -10.57 -12.07 7.10
N PRO A 357 -9.48 -12.03 6.32
CA PRO A 357 -8.47 -13.09 6.30
C PRO A 357 -7.81 -13.31 7.66
N GLU A 358 -7.23 -14.50 7.83
CA GLU A 358 -6.52 -14.87 9.06
C GLU A 358 -5.41 -13.87 9.40
N LEU A 359 -5.29 -13.48 10.67
CA LEU A 359 -4.33 -12.52 11.21
C LEU A 359 -4.42 -11.09 10.63
N TRP A 360 -5.50 -10.74 9.93
CA TRP A 360 -5.78 -9.35 9.54
C TRP A 360 -6.52 -8.62 10.68
N ASP A 361 -5.93 -8.64 11.87
CA ASP A 361 -6.54 -8.24 13.15
C ASP A 361 -5.91 -6.97 13.76
N GLY A 362 -5.07 -6.26 13.00
CA GLY A 362 -4.39 -5.05 13.47
C GLY A 362 -3.22 -5.30 14.41
N ARG A 363 -2.64 -6.50 14.41
CA ARG A 363 -1.54 -6.91 15.30
C ARG A 363 -0.34 -7.51 14.56
N ALA A 364 -0.22 -7.32 13.26
CA ALA A 364 0.88 -7.87 12.47
C ALA A 364 2.22 -7.26 12.91
N ALA A 365 2.27 -5.94 13.13
CA ALA A 365 3.47 -5.24 13.57
C ALA A 365 3.97 -5.70 14.94
N GLN A 366 3.06 -6.00 15.90
CA GLN A 366 3.46 -6.55 17.19
C GLN A 366 4.06 -7.96 17.05
N ARG A 367 3.51 -8.80 16.14
CA ARG A 367 4.09 -10.13 15.85
C ARG A 367 5.46 -10.01 15.22
N ILE A 368 5.65 -9.03 14.31
CA ILE A 368 6.96 -8.71 13.72
C ILE A 368 7.94 -8.33 14.82
N ALA A 369 7.60 -7.37 15.68
CA ALA A 369 8.49 -6.91 16.76
C ALA A 369 8.89 -8.06 17.69
N ALA A 370 7.91 -8.84 18.16
CA ALA A 370 8.16 -9.96 19.05
C ALA A 370 9.02 -11.08 18.42
N HIS A 371 8.85 -11.35 17.12
CA HIS A 371 9.68 -12.32 16.40
C HIS A 371 11.07 -11.79 16.14
N LEU A 372 11.18 -10.55 15.62
CA LEU A 372 12.44 -9.95 15.20
C LEU A 372 13.41 -9.77 16.37
N ALA A 373 12.91 -9.36 17.56
CA ALA A 373 13.73 -9.25 18.74
C ALA A 373 14.47 -10.58 19.06
N ARG A 374 13.71 -11.69 19.11
CA ARG A 374 14.28 -13.02 19.37
C ARG A 374 15.21 -13.50 18.26
N TRP A 375 14.85 -13.21 17.01
CA TRP A 375 15.64 -13.63 15.85
C TRP A 375 16.99 -12.91 15.82
N LEU A 376 17.02 -11.59 16.06
CA LEU A 376 18.25 -10.79 16.10
C LEU A 376 19.18 -11.26 17.22
N ASP A 377 18.65 -11.52 18.42
CA ASP A 377 19.45 -12.04 19.54
C ASP A 377 20.07 -13.40 19.22
N HIS A 378 19.33 -14.27 18.54
CA HIS A 378 19.85 -15.57 18.13
C HIS A 378 20.91 -15.45 17.03
N PHE A 379 20.65 -14.61 16.04
CA PHE A 379 21.53 -14.37 14.90
C PHE A 379 22.90 -13.81 15.34
N GLU A 380 22.92 -12.88 16.31
CA GLU A 380 24.15 -12.30 16.84
C GLU A 380 24.97 -13.27 17.68
N ARG A 381 24.31 -14.16 18.42
CA ARG A 381 25.00 -15.22 19.18
C ARG A 381 25.61 -16.31 18.30
N ALA A 382 25.11 -16.47 17.09
CA ALA A 382 25.58 -17.46 16.11
C ALA A 382 26.75 -16.96 15.23
N ARG A 383 27.02 -15.65 15.24
CA ARG A 383 28.18 -15.02 14.60
C ARG A 383 29.38 -14.90 15.52
#